data_694b5471baad46de3097eb1988a58c3d
#
_entry.id   694b5471baad46de3097eb1988a58c3d
#
_cell.length_a   1.000
_cell.length_b   1.000
_cell.length_c   1.000
_cell.angle_alpha   90.00
_cell.angle_beta   90.00
_cell.angle_gamma   90.00
#
_symmetry.space_group_name_H-M   'P 1'
#
loop_
_entity.id
_entity.type
_entity.pdbx_description
1 polymer ?
#
loop_
_entity_poly.entity_id
_entity_poly.type
_entity_poly.pdbx_seq_one_letter_code
_entity_poly.pdbx_strand_id
1 'polypeptide(L)'
;LTKSDNVDDILDLDHNGHTVVAWSMNNAAVSRKFEIGAPTFKRRLAAARKVQEAGYPLRIRLDPIVPFEGWEEAYAETIKEIFSEVSPERMTLGTLRFEKGFYNMRNNIFTTGPELPKLLEEMEPMFSPKMFPGNKHPKAGKYSFSESKRSEIFRLAIDEIRKYSDCKIALCKESANVWSDVGLDLSRCSCVCQFDYAEMRRRRK
;
A
#
# COMPACT_ATOMS: atom_id res chain seq x y z
N LEU A 1 -11.96 -3.25 1.08
CA LEU A 1 -11.01 -2.24 0.61
C LEU A 1 -11.67 -1.37 -0.44
N THR A 2 -11.61 -0.05 -0.29
CA THR A 2 -12.26 0.91 -1.17
C THR A 2 -11.42 2.17 -1.39
N LYS A 3 -11.77 2.97 -2.39
CA LYS A 3 -11.39 4.38 -2.57
C LYS A 3 -12.64 5.29 -2.52
N SER A 4 -13.83 4.73 -2.31
CA SER A 4 -15.09 5.47 -2.26
C SER A 4 -15.16 6.35 -1.01
N ASP A 5 -15.91 7.41 -1.11
CA ASP A 5 -16.35 8.25 0.01
C ASP A 5 -17.86 8.13 0.29
N ASN A 6 -18.55 7.30 -0.48
CA ASN A 6 -19.95 6.96 -0.23
C ASN A 6 -20.02 5.80 0.78
N VAL A 7 -20.34 6.13 2.02
CA VAL A 7 -20.34 5.20 3.16
C VAL A 7 -21.63 5.27 3.98
N ASP A 8 -22.49 6.22 3.71
CA ASP A 8 -23.64 6.51 4.57
C ASP A 8 -24.58 5.29 4.72
N ASP A 9 -24.71 4.47 3.66
CA ASP A 9 -25.56 3.26 3.68
C ASP A 9 -25.08 2.13 4.62
N ILE A 10 -23.83 2.22 5.10
CA ILE A 10 -23.28 1.17 5.99
C ILE A 10 -23.14 1.63 7.45
N LEU A 11 -23.34 2.90 7.76
CA LEU A 11 -23.05 3.45 9.09
C LEU A 11 -23.96 2.90 10.18
N ASP A 12 -25.21 2.61 9.84
CA ASP A 12 -26.24 2.13 10.78
C ASP A 12 -26.39 0.60 10.78
N LEU A 13 -25.55 -0.13 10.03
CA LEU A 13 -25.63 -1.58 9.98
C LEU A 13 -25.02 -2.23 11.23
N ASP A 14 -25.72 -3.23 11.77
CA ASP A 14 -25.14 -4.08 12.83
C ASP A 14 -24.08 -5.01 12.23
N HIS A 15 -22.83 -4.65 12.40
CA HIS A 15 -21.69 -5.41 11.88
C HIS A 15 -21.05 -6.34 12.92
N ASN A 16 -21.46 -6.27 14.20
CA ASN A 16 -20.96 -7.11 15.30
C ASN A 16 -19.42 -7.20 15.39
N GLY A 17 -18.69 -6.19 14.93
CA GLY A 17 -17.23 -6.19 14.86
C GLY A 17 -16.61 -7.11 13.80
N HIS A 18 -17.41 -7.82 13.00
CA HIS A 18 -16.93 -8.78 12.00
C HIS A 18 -16.55 -8.15 10.66
N THR A 19 -16.94 -6.90 10.43
CA THR A 19 -16.62 -6.19 9.19
C THR A 19 -15.50 -5.19 9.42
N VAL A 20 -14.37 -5.39 8.74
CA VAL A 20 -13.25 -4.44 8.73
C VAL A 20 -13.32 -3.61 7.47
N VAL A 21 -13.35 -2.29 7.60
CA VAL A 21 -13.32 -1.39 6.44
C VAL A 21 -11.91 -0.87 6.21
N ALA A 22 -11.49 -0.87 4.95
CA ALA A 22 -10.13 -0.47 4.60
C ALA A 22 -10.14 0.53 3.44
N TRP A 23 -9.36 1.61 3.56
CA TRP A 23 -9.16 2.58 2.50
C TRP A 23 -7.80 2.48 1.85
N SER A 24 -7.78 2.54 0.51
CA SER A 24 -6.59 2.89 -0.23
C SER A 24 -6.51 4.43 -0.28
N MET A 25 -5.49 4.96 0.35
CA MET A 25 -5.19 6.39 0.38
C MET A 25 -3.86 6.66 -0.31
N ASN A 26 -3.66 7.87 -0.74
CA ASN A 26 -2.40 8.33 -1.29
C ASN A 26 -2.20 9.82 -0.98
N ASN A 27 -0.97 10.31 -1.11
CA ASN A 27 -0.69 11.73 -1.06
C ASN A 27 -1.61 12.51 -2.00
N ALA A 28 -2.03 13.70 -1.59
CA ALA A 28 -3.01 14.50 -2.34
C ALA A 28 -2.53 14.86 -3.75
N ALA A 29 -1.23 15.10 -3.97
CA ALA A 29 -0.67 15.40 -5.28
C ALA A 29 -0.68 14.17 -6.18
N VAL A 30 -0.25 13.01 -5.67
CA VAL A 30 -0.28 11.73 -6.37
C VAL A 30 -1.72 11.33 -6.71
N SER A 31 -2.64 11.43 -5.74
CA SER A 31 -4.05 11.10 -5.94
C SER A 31 -4.67 11.95 -7.04
N ARG A 32 -4.45 13.25 -7.02
CA ARG A 32 -4.98 14.17 -8.04
C ARG A 32 -4.42 13.88 -9.44
N LYS A 33 -3.14 13.50 -9.54
CA LYS A 33 -2.45 13.28 -10.81
C LYS A 33 -2.75 11.91 -11.43
N PHE A 34 -2.85 10.87 -10.62
CA PHE A 34 -2.87 9.49 -11.10
C PHE A 34 -4.16 8.71 -10.76
N GLU A 35 -4.99 9.19 -9.84
CA GLU A 35 -6.21 8.48 -9.43
C GLU A 35 -7.48 9.17 -9.99
N ILE A 36 -7.50 9.36 -11.30
CA ILE A 36 -8.60 10.04 -12.00
C ILE A 36 -9.93 9.34 -11.71
N GLY A 37 -10.95 10.12 -11.36
CA GLY A 37 -12.28 9.60 -11.04
C GLY A 37 -12.46 9.08 -9.62
N ALA A 38 -11.38 8.97 -8.84
CA ALA A 38 -11.50 8.63 -7.42
C ALA A 38 -11.73 9.88 -6.55
N PRO A 39 -12.43 9.78 -5.42
CA PRO A 39 -12.55 10.86 -4.44
C PRO A 39 -11.19 11.35 -3.96
N THR A 40 -11.10 12.63 -3.60
CA THR A 40 -9.86 13.22 -3.08
C THR A 40 -9.42 12.54 -1.79
N PHE A 41 -8.15 12.67 -1.43
CA PHE A 41 -7.62 12.20 -0.16
C PHE A 41 -8.46 12.65 1.04
N LYS A 42 -8.81 13.95 1.11
CA LYS A 42 -9.62 14.50 2.20
C LYS A 42 -11.03 13.90 2.28
N ARG A 43 -11.67 13.68 1.14
CA ARG A 43 -13.01 13.05 1.11
C ARG A 43 -12.95 11.60 1.59
N ARG A 44 -11.92 10.84 1.17
CA ARG A 44 -11.69 9.47 1.65
C ARG A 44 -11.39 9.43 3.15
N LEU A 45 -10.61 10.39 3.65
CA LEU A 45 -10.26 10.47 5.08
C LEU A 45 -11.49 10.81 5.92
N ALA A 46 -12.32 11.75 5.47
CA ALA A 46 -13.59 12.06 6.14
C ALA A 46 -14.55 10.85 6.16
N ALA A 47 -14.62 10.07 5.06
CA ALA A 47 -15.42 8.85 5.03
C ALA A 47 -14.86 7.76 5.97
N ALA A 48 -13.54 7.62 6.04
CA ALA A 48 -12.89 6.70 6.97
C ALA A 48 -13.17 7.06 8.44
N ARG A 49 -13.18 8.36 8.77
CA ARG A 49 -13.55 8.85 10.09
C ARG A 49 -14.99 8.50 10.44
N LYS A 50 -15.97 8.78 9.57
CA LYS A 50 -17.39 8.41 9.79
C LYS A 50 -17.55 6.92 10.09
N VAL A 51 -16.88 6.07 9.32
CA VAL A 51 -16.95 4.61 9.50
C VAL A 51 -16.30 4.17 10.82
N GLN A 52 -15.20 4.80 11.22
CA GLN A 52 -14.59 4.53 12.51
C GLN A 52 -15.48 4.98 13.67
N GLU A 53 -16.11 6.15 13.56
CA GLU A 53 -17.09 6.67 14.54
C GLU A 53 -18.33 5.76 14.65
N ALA A 54 -18.71 5.08 13.56
CA ALA A 54 -19.76 4.04 13.55
C ALA A 54 -19.31 2.69 14.12
N GLY A 55 -18.08 2.60 14.68
CA GLY A 55 -17.57 1.42 15.38
C GLY A 55 -16.89 0.36 14.50
N TYR A 56 -16.70 0.59 13.22
CA TYR A 56 -15.98 -0.35 12.37
C TYR A 56 -14.48 -0.32 12.63
N PRO A 57 -13.82 -1.49 12.74
CA PRO A 57 -12.36 -1.55 12.68
C PRO A 57 -11.85 -0.98 11.35
N LEU A 58 -10.88 -0.06 11.43
CA LEU A 58 -10.36 0.68 10.29
C LEU A 58 -8.96 0.21 9.89
N ARG A 59 -8.72 0.05 8.60
CA ARG A 59 -7.38 -0.16 8.03
C ARG A 59 -7.11 0.84 6.92
N ILE A 60 -5.87 1.31 6.86
CA ILE A 60 -5.41 2.23 5.81
C ILE A 60 -4.31 1.56 4.98
N ARG A 61 -4.34 1.78 3.68
CA ARG A 61 -3.29 1.37 2.75
C ARG A 61 -2.72 2.59 2.05
N LEU A 62 -1.43 2.81 2.25
CA LEU A 62 -0.61 3.68 1.40
C LEU A 62 0.06 2.77 0.35
N ASP A 63 -0.68 2.45 -0.70
CA ASP A 63 -0.26 1.50 -1.74
C ASP A 63 -0.88 1.93 -3.08
N PRO A 64 -0.06 2.52 -3.98
CA PRO A 64 1.41 2.66 -3.88
C PRO A 64 1.87 3.97 -3.24
N ILE A 65 3.00 3.93 -2.54
CA ILE A 65 3.83 5.11 -2.29
C ILE A 65 4.60 5.38 -3.59
N VAL A 66 4.54 6.62 -4.06
CA VAL A 66 5.15 7.06 -5.34
C VAL A 66 6.16 8.15 -5.02
N PRO A 67 7.46 7.91 -5.20
CA PRO A 67 8.48 8.94 -5.07
C PRO A 67 8.32 10.03 -6.14
N PHE A 68 8.53 11.28 -5.77
CA PHE A 68 8.62 12.46 -6.63
C PHE A 68 9.47 13.52 -5.89
N GLU A 69 9.80 14.62 -6.48
CA GLU A 69 10.58 15.66 -5.81
C GLU A 69 9.84 16.16 -4.55
N GLY A 70 10.47 16.04 -3.37
CA GLY A 70 9.88 16.37 -2.06
C GLY A 70 8.83 15.35 -1.55
N TRP A 71 8.88 14.11 -2.02
CA TRP A 71 7.94 13.06 -1.61
C TRP A 71 8.05 12.70 -0.12
N GLU A 72 9.23 12.81 0.45
CA GLU A 72 9.49 12.47 1.85
C GLU A 72 8.61 13.31 2.78
N GLU A 73 8.71 14.63 2.65
CA GLU A 73 7.93 15.59 3.43
C GLU A 73 6.43 15.48 3.12
N ALA A 74 6.11 15.26 1.85
CA ALA A 74 4.72 15.14 1.42
C ALA A 74 4.03 13.90 1.99
N TYR A 75 4.71 12.75 2.09
CA TYR A 75 4.17 11.57 2.74
C TYR A 75 4.20 11.65 4.26
N ALA A 76 5.20 12.32 4.84
CA ALA A 76 5.21 12.60 6.27
C ALA A 76 3.96 13.41 6.69
N GLU A 77 3.64 14.48 5.96
CA GLU A 77 2.43 15.27 6.23
C GLU A 77 1.15 14.46 5.97
N THR A 78 1.11 13.62 4.93
CA THR A 78 -0.02 12.73 4.66
C THR A 78 -0.26 11.75 5.82
N ILE A 79 0.80 11.15 6.37
CA ILE A 79 0.71 10.24 7.50
C ILE A 79 0.24 10.97 8.74
N LYS A 80 0.79 12.13 9.03
CA LYS A 80 0.37 13.00 10.13
C LYS A 80 -1.13 13.35 10.02
N GLU A 81 -1.60 13.76 8.83
CA GLU A 81 -3.02 14.09 8.60
C GLU A 81 -3.92 12.85 8.80
N ILE A 82 -3.50 11.65 8.39
CA ILE A 82 -4.23 10.42 8.67
C ILE A 82 -4.42 10.23 10.17
N PHE A 83 -3.33 10.30 10.96
CA PHE A 83 -3.39 10.04 12.39
C PHE A 83 -4.00 11.18 13.22
N SER A 84 -4.15 12.38 12.66
CA SER A 84 -4.92 13.46 13.29
C SER A 84 -6.43 13.23 13.20
N GLU A 85 -6.90 12.47 12.23
CA GLU A 85 -8.34 12.27 11.96
C GLU A 85 -8.84 10.88 12.33
N VAL A 86 -7.99 9.84 12.23
CA VAL A 86 -8.38 8.44 12.45
C VAL A 86 -7.29 7.64 13.16
N SER A 87 -7.68 6.54 13.79
CA SER A 87 -6.78 5.60 14.47
C SER A 87 -6.91 4.21 13.85
N PRO A 88 -6.23 3.93 12.73
CA PRO A 88 -6.33 2.64 12.07
C PRO A 88 -5.66 1.54 12.91
N GLU A 89 -6.29 0.35 12.97
CA GLU A 89 -5.68 -0.82 13.62
C GLU A 89 -4.47 -1.37 12.85
N ARG A 90 -4.37 -1.02 11.54
CA ARG A 90 -3.30 -1.45 10.66
C ARG A 90 -3.06 -0.45 9.52
N MET A 91 -1.78 -0.20 9.27
CA MET A 91 -1.29 0.43 8.05
C MET A 91 -0.69 -0.63 7.12
N THR A 92 -1.05 -0.60 5.83
CA THR A 92 -0.39 -1.43 4.82
C THR A 92 0.33 -0.54 3.83
N LEU A 93 1.61 -0.77 3.65
CA LEU A 93 2.48 0.01 2.78
C LEU A 93 2.80 -0.79 1.51
N GLY A 94 2.90 -0.11 0.39
CA GLY A 94 3.34 -0.69 -0.86
C GLY A 94 3.99 0.36 -1.75
N THR A 95 5.00 -0.02 -2.50
CA THR A 95 5.63 0.85 -3.51
C THR A 95 4.98 0.66 -4.88
N LEU A 96 5.25 1.59 -5.79
CA LEU A 96 4.73 1.53 -7.15
C LEU A 96 5.23 0.27 -7.88
N ARG A 97 4.30 -0.44 -8.53
CA ARG A 97 4.56 -1.67 -9.28
C ARG A 97 3.73 -1.69 -10.54
N PHE A 98 4.33 -2.15 -11.62
CA PHE A 98 3.63 -2.38 -12.88
C PHE A 98 3.72 -3.84 -13.31
N GLU A 99 2.66 -4.38 -13.87
CA GLU A 99 2.71 -5.63 -14.62
C GLU A 99 3.61 -5.44 -15.86
N LYS A 100 4.34 -6.48 -16.25
CA LYS A 100 5.27 -6.43 -17.38
C LYS A 100 4.64 -5.87 -18.67
N GLY A 101 3.38 -6.22 -18.93
CA GLY A 101 2.65 -5.70 -20.10
C GLY A 101 2.51 -4.19 -20.04
N PHE A 102 2.06 -3.63 -18.93
CA PHE A 102 1.94 -2.19 -18.73
C PHE A 102 3.29 -1.48 -18.81
N TYR A 103 4.32 -2.04 -18.18
CA TYR A 103 5.65 -1.47 -18.23
C TYR A 103 6.18 -1.38 -19.67
N ASN A 104 5.97 -2.42 -20.47
CA ASN A 104 6.40 -2.44 -21.87
C ASN A 104 5.62 -1.42 -22.75
N MET A 105 4.40 -1.09 -22.36
CA MET A 105 3.55 -0.11 -23.06
C MET A 105 3.74 1.32 -22.55
N ARG A 106 4.63 1.56 -21.60
CA ARG A 106 4.80 2.85 -20.90
C ARG A 106 4.95 4.05 -21.84
N ASN A 107 5.68 3.88 -22.93
CA ASN A 107 5.90 4.97 -23.91
C ASN A 107 4.64 5.35 -24.68
N ASN A 108 3.63 4.46 -24.73
CA ASN A 108 2.41 4.67 -25.48
C ASN A 108 1.22 5.08 -24.60
N ILE A 109 1.24 4.70 -23.30
CA ILE A 109 0.11 4.88 -22.39
C ILE A 109 0.30 6.10 -21.50
N PHE A 110 1.54 6.38 -21.09
CA PHE A 110 1.82 7.41 -20.10
C PHE A 110 2.28 8.71 -20.77
N THR A 111 1.31 9.49 -21.23
CA THR A 111 1.53 10.86 -21.72
C THR A 111 1.52 11.91 -20.62
N THR A 112 1.49 11.51 -19.36
CA THR A 112 1.23 12.37 -18.21
C THR A 112 2.48 13.02 -17.62
N GLY A 113 3.17 13.82 -18.43
CA GLY A 113 4.25 14.69 -17.95
C GLY A 113 5.62 14.00 -17.79
N PRO A 114 6.69 14.79 -17.63
CA PRO A 114 8.09 14.32 -17.67
C PRO A 114 8.54 13.52 -16.42
N GLU A 115 7.79 13.56 -15.33
CA GLU A 115 8.18 12.93 -14.07
C GLU A 115 7.97 11.41 -14.08
N LEU A 116 6.92 10.93 -14.75
CA LEU A 116 6.63 9.50 -14.81
C LEU A 116 7.67 8.70 -15.60
N PRO A 117 8.17 9.17 -16.76
CA PRO A 117 9.26 8.52 -17.46
C PRO A 117 10.49 8.31 -16.59
N LYS A 118 10.95 9.31 -15.85
CA LYS A 118 12.09 9.21 -14.93
C LYS A 118 11.86 8.14 -13.86
N LEU A 119 10.68 8.13 -13.26
CA LEU A 119 10.29 7.14 -12.26
C LEU A 119 10.32 5.72 -12.83
N LEU A 120 9.92 5.53 -14.08
CA LEU A 120 9.90 4.24 -14.75
C LEU A 120 11.31 3.76 -15.15
N GLU A 121 12.24 4.69 -15.43
CA GLU A 121 13.64 4.36 -15.70
C GLU A 121 14.35 3.76 -14.47
N GLU A 122 13.94 4.12 -13.26
CA GLU A 122 14.46 3.55 -12.01
C GLU A 122 13.90 2.17 -11.68
N MET A 123 12.96 1.66 -12.48
CA MET A 123 12.31 0.38 -12.21
C MET A 123 13.04 -0.79 -12.86
N GLU A 124 13.20 -1.84 -12.10
CA GLU A 124 13.79 -3.10 -12.50
C GLU A 124 12.78 -4.25 -12.41
N PRO A 125 13.04 -5.40 -13.09
CA PRO A 125 12.21 -6.58 -12.95
C PRO A 125 12.17 -7.06 -11.49
N MET A 126 10.97 -7.14 -10.94
CA MET A 126 10.74 -7.68 -9.61
C MET A 126 10.53 -9.19 -9.72
N PHE A 127 11.52 -9.97 -9.32
CA PHE A 127 11.42 -11.41 -9.27
C PHE A 127 10.81 -11.86 -7.94
N SER A 128 9.68 -12.54 -8.02
CA SER A 128 9.16 -13.31 -6.90
C SER A 128 9.09 -14.79 -7.29
N PRO A 129 10.17 -15.53 -7.10
CA PRO A 129 10.21 -16.95 -7.47
C PRO A 129 9.24 -17.81 -6.63
N LYS A 130 8.76 -17.33 -5.51
CA LYS A 130 7.99 -18.10 -4.53
C LYS A 130 6.53 -17.64 -4.35
N MET A 131 6.05 -16.67 -5.13
CA MET A 131 4.73 -16.10 -4.91
C MET A 131 3.56 -17.03 -5.27
N PHE A 132 3.79 -18.04 -6.12
CA PHE A 132 2.78 -19.03 -6.49
C PHE A 132 3.40 -20.43 -6.61
N PRO A 133 3.21 -21.30 -5.61
CA PRO A 133 3.58 -22.71 -5.74
C PRO A 133 2.83 -23.34 -6.92
N GLY A 134 3.53 -23.83 -7.89
CA GLY A 134 2.98 -24.41 -9.11
C GLY A 134 3.17 -23.60 -10.38
N ASN A 135 3.67 -22.38 -10.31
CA ASN A 135 4.01 -21.61 -11.49
C ASN A 135 5.37 -22.08 -12.06
N LYS A 136 5.32 -22.92 -13.10
CA LYS A 136 6.51 -23.53 -13.76
C LYS A 136 7.43 -22.51 -14.45
N HIS A 137 7.08 -21.23 -14.45
CA HIS A 137 7.84 -20.17 -15.09
C HIS A 137 8.10 -19.01 -14.13
N PRO A 138 9.33 -18.88 -13.60
CA PRO A 138 9.75 -17.67 -12.88
C PRO A 138 9.94 -16.54 -13.91
N LYS A 139 8.84 -16.03 -14.46
CA LYS A 139 8.89 -14.82 -15.28
C LYS A 139 8.77 -13.64 -14.33
N ALA A 140 9.63 -12.64 -14.50
CA ALA A 140 9.44 -11.34 -13.89
C ALA A 140 8.03 -10.87 -14.21
N GLY A 141 7.11 -10.99 -13.23
CA GLY A 141 5.73 -10.63 -13.44
C GLY A 141 5.50 -9.13 -13.35
N LYS A 142 6.40 -8.43 -12.67
CA LYS A 142 6.26 -7.01 -12.34
C LYS A 142 7.59 -6.27 -12.44
N TYR A 143 7.47 -4.96 -12.59
CA TYR A 143 8.54 -3.97 -12.45
C TYR A 143 8.27 -3.12 -11.22
N SER A 144 9.30 -2.83 -10.45
CA SER A 144 9.28 -1.96 -9.28
C SER A 144 10.67 -1.36 -9.06
N PHE A 145 10.82 -0.51 -8.06
CA PHE A 145 12.15 -0.04 -7.62
C PHE A 145 13.00 -1.20 -7.11
N SER A 146 14.32 -1.00 -7.02
CA SER A 146 15.24 -1.95 -6.38
C SER A 146 14.83 -2.27 -4.93
N GLU A 147 15.25 -3.41 -4.37
CA GLU A 147 14.96 -3.75 -2.97
C GLU A 147 15.46 -2.67 -2.01
N SER A 148 16.66 -2.14 -2.27
CA SER A 148 17.25 -1.06 -1.47
C SER A 148 16.37 0.21 -1.47
N LYS A 149 15.90 0.64 -2.65
CA LYS A 149 15.03 1.83 -2.75
C LYS A 149 13.67 1.59 -2.09
N ARG A 150 13.11 0.39 -2.22
CA ARG A 150 11.86 0.05 -1.54
C ARG A 150 12.00 0.05 -0.02
N SER A 151 13.11 -0.50 0.49
CA SER A 151 13.43 -0.45 1.92
C SER A 151 13.56 0.97 2.45
N GLU A 152 14.23 1.85 1.70
CA GLU A 152 14.33 3.29 2.02
C GLU A 152 12.94 3.93 2.14
N ILE A 153 12.09 3.74 1.14
CA ILE A 153 10.72 4.27 1.12
C ILE A 153 9.91 3.77 2.33
N PHE A 154 10.02 2.47 2.64
CA PHE A 154 9.28 1.91 3.76
C PHE A 154 9.81 2.36 5.11
N ARG A 155 11.14 2.48 5.31
CA ARG A 155 11.70 3.00 6.55
C ARG A 155 11.16 4.38 6.86
N LEU A 156 11.20 5.30 5.88
CA LEU A 156 10.65 6.64 6.06
C LEU A 156 9.18 6.61 6.49
N ALA A 157 8.36 5.85 5.80
CA ALA A 157 6.93 5.75 6.14
C ALA A 157 6.69 5.08 7.51
N ILE A 158 7.48 4.05 7.87
CA ILE A 158 7.40 3.36 9.16
C ILE A 158 7.81 4.31 10.29
N ASP A 159 8.94 4.99 10.14
CA ASP A 159 9.45 5.93 11.14
C ASP A 159 8.44 7.07 11.38
N GLU A 160 7.81 7.56 10.31
CA GLU A 160 6.77 8.57 10.45
C GLU A 160 5.52 8.04 11.16
N ILE A 161 5.03 6.86 10.78
CA ILE A 161 3.88 6.22 11.45
C ILE A 161 4.15 6.02 12.95
N ARG A 162 5.36 5.61 13.31
CA ARG A 162 5.74 5.34 14.72
C ARG A 162 5.78 6.57 15.61
N LYS A 163 5.79 7.79 15.04
CA LYS A 163 5.62 9.03 15.81
C LYS A 163 4.21 9.18 16.38
N TYR A 164 3.22 8.53 15.76
CA TYR A 164 1.81 8.72 16.08
C TYR A 164 1.13 7.46 16.63
N SER A 165 1.63 6.25 16.30
CA SER A 165 0.92 5.01 16.63
C SER A 165 1.80 3.78 16.61
N ASP A 166 1.48 2.83 17.51
CA ASP A 166 1.99 1.46 17.51
C ASP A 166 1.13 0.49 16.71
N CYS A 167 0.27 0.99 15.84
CA CYS A 167 -0.59 0.15 15.00
C CYS A 167 0.22 -0.88 14.20
N LYS A 168 -0.43 -1.96 13.82
CA LYS A 168 0.21 -3.00 13.00
C LYS A 168 0.60 -2.42 11.63
N ILE A 169 1.84 -2.67 11.20
CA ILE A 169 2.32 -2.32 9.86
C ILE A 169 2.55 -3.60 9.06
N ALA A 170 2.12 -3.60 7.82
CA ALA A 170 2.34 -4.69 6.87
C ALA A 170 2.83 -4.12 5.53
N LEU A 171 3.67 -4.88 4.83
CA LEU A 171 4.11 -4.56 3.48
C LEU A 171 3.30 -5.35 2.46
N CYS A 172 2.97 -4.72 1.33
CA CYS A 172 2.19 -5.34 0.27
C CYS A 172 3.10 -5.92 -0.81
N LYS A 173 3.09 -7.24 -0.98
CA LYS A 173 3.82 -7.95 -2.04
C LYS A 173 5.33 -7.68 -2.02
N GLU A 174 5.94 -7.73 -0.85
CA GLU A 174 7.36 -7.52 -0.69
C GLU A 174 8.13 -8.81 -0.40
N SER A 175 9.42 -8.80 -0.75
CA SER A 175 10.34 -9.90 -0.46
C SER A 175 10.63 -10.02 1.04
N ALA A 176 11.04 -11.21 1.48
CA ALA A 176 11.47 -11.42 2.86
C ALA A 176 12.65 -10.53 3.24
N ASN A 177 13.53 -10.23 2.27
CA ASN A 177 14.67 -9.33 2.49
C ASN A 177 14.21 -7.92 2.87
N VAL A 178 13.26 -7.35 2.12
CA VAL A 178 12.71 -6.01 2.42
C VAL A 178 12.02 -5.98 3.77
N TRP A 179 11.24 -7.03 4.13
CA TRP A 179 10.64 -7.13 5.45
C TRP A 179 11.68 -7.13 6.58
N SER A 180 12.73 -7.94 6.43
CA SER A 180 13.84 -8.00 7.39
C SER A 180 14.58 -6.67 7.49
N ASP A 181 14.84 -6.06 6.36
CA ASP A 181 15.60 -4.82 6.21
C ASP A 181 14.96 -3.64 6.94
N VAL A 182 13.62 -3.62 6.97
CA VAL A 182 12.85 -2.58 7.68
C VAL A 182 12.43 -3.00 9.09
N GLY A 183 12.94 -4.11 9.60
CA GLY A 183 12.68 -4.58 10.96
C GLY A 183 11.27 -5.06 11.23
N LEU A 184 10.52 -5.45 10.19
CA LEU A 184 9.16 -5.97 10.34
C LEU A 184 9.13 -7.50 10.27
N ASP A 185 8.25 -8.09 11.09
CA ASP A 185 8.04 -9.54 11.11
C ASP A 185 7.09 -9.99 9.98
N LEU A 186 7.62 -10.73 9.01
CA LEU A 186 6.87 -11.29 7.90
C LEU A 186 5.69 -12.19 8.35
N SER A 187 5.78 -12.82 9.53
CA SER A 187 4.68 -13.64 10.07
C SER A 187 3.40 -12.83 10.33
N ARG A 188 3.52 -11.50 10.43
CA ARG A 188 2.41 -10.57 10.63
C ARG A 188 1.79 -10.07 9.32
N CYS A 189 2.25 -10.56 8.19
CA CYS A 189 1.66 -10.22 6.90
C CYS A 189 0.20 -10.64 6.83
N SER A 190 -0.66 -9.72 6.41
CA SER A 190 -2.08 -10.00 6.16
C SER A 190 -2.36 -10.38 4.71
N CYS A 191 -1.35 -10.34 3.87
CA CYS A 191 -1.47 -10.62 2.45
C CYS A 191 -1.14 -12.09 2.17
N VAL A 192 -2.13 -12.87 1.76
CA VAL A 192 -1.98 -14.31 1.45
C VAL A 192 -1.00 -14.55 0.30
N CYS A 193 -0.72 -13.53 -0.51
CA CYS A 193 0.16 -13.64 -1.68
C CYS A 193 1.67 -13.76 -1.35
N GLN A 194 2.06 -13.61 -0.08
CA GLN A 194 3.46 -13.70 0.35
C GLN A 194 3.83 -15.03 0.99
N PHE A 195 2.83 -15.85 1.32
CA PHE A 195 3.09 -17.13 1.96
C PHE A 195 3.23 -18.26 0.91
N ASP A 196 4.29 -19.03 1.03
CA ASP A 196 4.33 -20.37 0.47
C ASP A 196 3.26 -21.19 1.20
N TYR A 197 2.31 -21.75 0.45
CA TYR A 197 1.24 -22.60 1.00
C TYR A 197 1.79 -23.75 1.85
N ALA A 198 2.99 -24.24 1.56
CA ALA A 198 3.67 -25.28 2.34
C ALA A 198 4.10 -24.76 3.72
N GLU A 199 4.52 -23.51 3.83
CA GLU A 199 4.93 -22.88 5.09
C GLU A 199 3.71 -22.54 5.97
N MET A 200 2.59 -22.16 5.37
CA MET A 200 1.32 -21.98 6.08
C MET A 200 0.81 -23.28 6.70
N ARG A 201 0.95 -24.43 6.04
CA ARG A 201 0.56 -25.73 6.58
C ARG A 201 1.43 -26.17 7.75
N ARG A 202 2.71 -25.81 7.78
CA ARG A 202 3.62 -26.13 8.89
C ARG A 202 3.29 -25.33 10.16
N ARG A 203 2.76 -24.13 10.04
CA ARG A 203 2.42 -23.26 11.18
C ARG A 203 1.02 -23.53 11.78
N ARG A 204 0.21 -24.38 11.13
CA ARG A 204 -1.11 -24.81 11.64
C ARG A 204 -1.07 -26.15 12.37
N LYS A 205 0.10 -26.79 12.47
CA LYS A 205 0.37 -27.97 13.31
C LYS A 205 1.17 -27.53 14.53
#